data_4ea5c69335a8bf20b7ae3e59ff8b957a
#
_entry.id   4ea5c69335a8bf20b7ae3e59ff8b957a
#
_cell.length_a   1.000
_cell.length_b   1.000
_cell.length_c   1.000
_cell.angle_alpha   90.00
_cell.angle_beta   90.00
_cell.angle_gamma   90.00
#
_symmetry.space_group_name_H-M   'P 1'
#
loop_
_entity.id
_entity.type
_entity.pdbx_description
1 polymer ?
#
loop_
_entity_poly.entity_id
_entity_poly.type
_entity_poly.pdbx_seq_one_letter_code
_entity_poly.pdbx_strand_id
1 'polypeptide(L)'
;MSEAQYLKRFIFLETVAGVPGMIAGMIRHLRSLRTMQQDGGWIHHLLEEAENERVHLLTFLQLRQPGLLFRLAILGTQCIFVTGFSALYLLSSKTAHRFVGYLEEEAVKTYTNCIKELDEGNLPEWAKLDATKETIRYWGLPENAKWRDVLLAIRADEVMHREVNHHL
;
A
#
# COMPACT_ATOMS: atom_id res chain seq x y z
N MET A 1 19.49 -2.14 5.32
CA MET A 1 18.63 -2.08 6.54
C MET A 1 18.47 -3.49 7.08
N SER A 2 18.23 -3.70 8.42
CA SER A 2 17.88 -5.03 8.94
C SER A 2 16.44 -5.40 8.60
N GLU A 3 16.11 -6.71 8.63
CA GLU A 3 14.74 -7.22 8.41
C GLU A 3 13.72 -6.57 9.34
N ALA A 4 14.08 -6.42 10.63
CA ALA A 4 13.21 -5.75 11.61
C ALA A 4 12.96 -4.27 11.30
N GLN A 5 13.92 -3.58 10.67
CA GLN A 5 13.77 -2.19 10.24
C GLN A 5 12.88 -2.10 8.99
N TYR A 6 13.07 -2.98 8.00
CA TYR A 6 12.20 -3.08 6.84
C TYR A 6 10.77 -3.37 7.26
N LEU A 7 10.58 -4.40 8.10
CA LEU A 7 9.26 -4.80 8.55
C LEU A 7 8.51 -3.67 9.28
N LYS A 8 9.20 -2.97 10.19
CA LYS A 8 8.62 -1.82 10.89
C LYS A 8 8.25 -0.69 9.92
N ARG A 9 9.10 -0.44 8.91
CA ARG A 9 8.86 0.58 7.89
C ARG A 9 7.66 0.22 7.02
N PHE A 10 7.58 -1.02 6.51
CA PHE A 10 6.46 -1.48 5.70
C PHE A 10 5.15 -1.43 6.49
N ILE A 11 5.08 -2.01 7.70
CA ILE A 11 3.88 -1.94 8.54
C ILE A 11 3.42 -0.48 8.74
N PHE A 12 4.34 0.47 8.93
CA PHE A 12 3.97 1.88 9.07
C PHE A 12 3.44 2.48 7.76
N LEU A 13 4.16 2.26 6.65
CA LEU A 13 3.81 2.87 5.36
C LEU A 13 2.48 2.35 4.83
N GLU A 14 2.25 1.05 4.87
CA GLU A 14 0.99 0.44 4.41
C GLU A 14 -0.24 0.90 5.21
N THR A 15 -0.07 1.24 6.51
CA THR A 15 -1.18 1.82 7.29
C THR A 15 -1.58 3.21 6.82
N VAL A 16 -0.71 3.90 6.11
CA VAL A 16 -0.96 5.24 5.56
C VAL A 16 -1.33 5.16 4.08
N ALA A 17 -0.72 4.24 3.33
CA ALA A 17 -0.92 4.05 1.90
C ALA A 17 -2.39 3.71 1.54
N GLY A 18 -3.08 2.92 2.37
CA GLY A 18 -4.50 2.63 2.16
C GLY A 18 -5.46 3.81 2.37
N VAL A 19 -4.99 4.98 2.84
CA VAL A 19 -5.85 6.13 3.11
C VAL A 19 -6.27 6.87 1.83
N PRO A 20 -5.37 7.21 0.89
CA PRO A 20 -5.71 8.00 -0.30
C PRO A 20 -6.81 7.37 -1.15
N GLY A 21 -6.69 6.11 -1.51
CA GLY A 21 -7.69 5.39 -2.32
C GLY A 21 -9.06 5.39 -1.66
N MET A 22 -9.13 5.14 -0.34
CA MET A 22 -10.38 5.17 0.42
C MET A 22 -11.02 6.55 0.45
N ILE A 23 -10.26 7.61 0.71
CA ILE A 23 -10.76 9.00 0.75
C ILE A 23 -11.21 9.45 -0.64
N ALA A 24 -10.38 9.22 -1.66
CA ALA A 24 -10.70 9.57 -3.03
C ALA A 24 -11.96 8.83 -3.52
N GLY A 25 -12.03 7.51 -3.31
CA GLY A 25 -13.18 6.69 -3.65
C GLY A 25 -14.47 7.17 -2.96
N MET A 26 -14.42 7.47 -1.66
CA MET A 26 -15.55 8.01 -0.89
C MET A 26 -16.01 9.36 -1.44
N ILE A 27 -15.12 10.31 -1.65
CA ILE A 27 -15.48 11.65 -2.13
C ILE A 27 -16.08 11.58 -3.53
N ARG A 28 -15.49 10.78 -4.45
CA ARG A 28 -16.02 10.57 -5.80
C ARG A 28 -17.37 9.86 -5.77
N HIS A 29 -17.55 8.85 -4.91
CA HIS A 29 -18.82 8.16 -4.73
C HIS A 29 -19.94 9.12 -4.30
N LEU A 30 -19.71 9.92 -3.27
CA LEU A 30 -20.67 10.92 -2.80
C LEU A 30 -20.95 12.00 -3.87
N ARG A 31 -19.95 12.38 -4.66
CA ARG A 31 -20.13 13.29 -5.79
C ARG A 31 -21.04 12.67 -6.86
N SER A 32 -20.75 11.43 -7.28
CA SER A 32 -21.54 10.69 -8.27
C SER A 32 -23.02 10.63 -7.88
N LEU A 33 -23.30 10.33 -6.61
CA LEU A 33 -24.68 10.31 -6.08
C LEU A 33 -25.35 11.69 -6.14
N ARG A 34 -24.64 12.76 -5.71
CA ARG A 34 -25.20 14.13 -5.72
C ARG A 34 -25.48 14.66 -7.11
N THR A 35 -24.60 14.32 -8.05
CA THR A 35 -24.73 14.81 -9.43
C THR A 35 -25.51 13.86 -10.33
N MET A 36 -25.84 12.65 -9.83
CA MET A 36 -26.49 11.57 -10.60
C MET A 36 -25.71 11.25 -11.89
N GLN A 37 -24.39 11.25 -11.82
CA GLN A 37 -23.49 11.01 -12.95
C GLN A 37 -22.59 9.81 -12.70
N GLN A 38 -22.27 9.07 -13.76
CA GLN A 38 -21.29 7.98 -13.72
C GLN A 38 -19.88 8.53 -13.49
N ASP A 39 -19.05 7.77 -12.76
CA ASP A 39 -17.66 8.15 -12.43
C ASP A 39 -16.63 7.55 -13.38
N GLY A 40 -17.05 6.79 -14.39
CA GLY A 40 -16.12 6.19 -15.37
C GLY A 40 -15.29 5.02 -14.82
N GLY A 41 -15.67 4.42 -13.68
CA GLY A 41 -14.98 3.25 -13.09
C GLY A 41 -13.91 3.59 -12.05
N TRP A 42 -13.56 4.88 -11.88
CA TRP A 42 -12.49 5.29 -10.96
C TRP A 42 -12.77 4.98 -9.49
N ILE A 43 -14.03 5.05 -9.05
CA ILE A 43 -14.42 4.67 -7.68
C ILE A 43 -13.98 3.23 -7.39
N HIS A 44 -14.22 2.31 -8.33
CA HIS A 44 -13.86 0.92 -8.18
C HIS A 44 -12.34 0.76 -8.05
N HIS A 45 -11.56 1.32 -8.97
CA HIS A 45 -10.09 1.25 -8.92
C HIS A 45 -9.50 1.81 -7.63
N LEU A 46 -10.01 2.95 -7.13
CA LEU A 46 -9.53 3.55 -5.89
C LEU A 46 -9.85 2.70 -4.65
N LEU A 47 -10.99 2.04 -4.64
CA LEU A 47 -11.36 1.14 -3.55
C LEU A 47 -10.56 -0.18 -3.61
N GLU A 48 -10.28 -0.69 -4.81
CA GLU A 48 -9.39 -1.83 -5.01
C GLU A 48 -7.96 -1.50 -4.54
N GLU A 49 -7.42 -0.33 -4.89
CA GLU A 49 -6.12 0.17 -4.40
C GLU A 49 -6.09 0.19 -2.87
N ALA A 50 -7.08 0.82 -2.22
CA ALA A 50 -7.13 0.89 -0.76
C ALA A 50 -7.24 -0.49 -0.09
N GLU A 51 -7.97 -1.44 -0.70
CA GLU A 51 -8.07 -2.82 -0.19
C GLU A 51 -6.77 -3.59 -0.41
N ASN A 52 -6.09 -3.37 -1.53
CA ASN A 52 -4.80 -3.99 -1.83
C ASN A 52 -3.73 -3.52 -0.83
N GLU A 53 -3.65 -2.22 -0.51
CA GLU A 53 -2.78 -1.70 0.55
C GLU A 53 -3.05 -2.35 1.91
N ARG A 54 -4.32 -2.58 2.22
CA ARG A 54 -4.70 -3.30 3.44
C ARG A 54 -4.19 -4.75 3.43
N VAL A 55 -4.19 -5.41 2.28
CA VAL A 55 -3.65 -6.77 2.15
C VAL A 55 -2.12 -6.77 2.30
N HIS A 56 -1.41 -5.77 1.74
CA HIS A 56 0.03 -5.57 1.99
C HIS A 56 0.31 -5.47 3.49
N LEU A 57 -0.41 -4.60 4.20
CA LEU A 57 -0.30 -4.48 5.65
C LEU A 57 -0.53 -5.81 6.37
N LEU A 58 -1.62 -6.52 6.07
CA LEU A 58 -1.95 -7.79 6.71
C LEU A 58 -0.89 -8.86 6.47
N THR A 59 -0.26 -8.86 5.31
CA THR A 59 0.85 -9.74 4.96
C THR A 59 2.05 -9.51 5.88
N PHE A 60 2.46 -8.25 6.11
CA PHE A 60 3.55 -7.94 7.04
C PHE A 60 3.18 -8.20 8.51
N LEU A 61 1.92 -8.02 8.88
CA LEU A 61 1.44 -8.31 10.25
C LEU A 61 1.46 -9.79 10.61
N GLN A 62 1.53 -10.71 9.63
CA GLN A 62 1.77 -12.13 9.88
C GLN A 62 3.17 -12.39 10.45
N LEU A 63 4.16 -11.58 10.07
CA LEU A 63 5.53 -11.70 10.55
C LEU A 63 5.74 -11.07 11.93
N ARG A 64 5.00 -10.02 12.25
CA ARG A 64 5.13 -9.31 13.54
C ARG A 64 3.90 -8.47 13.86
N GLN A 65 3.43 -8.59 15.09
CA GLN A 65 2.40 -7.70 15.63
C GLN A 65 3.04 -6.50 16.34
N PRO A 66 2.68 -5.26 15.96
CA PRO A 66 3.22 -4.07 16.60
C PRO A 66 2.65 -3.87 18.01
N GLY A 67 3.48 -3.30 18.92
CA GLY A 67 3.07 -2.95 20.27
C GLY A 67 2.17 -1.71 20.34
N LEU A 68 1.62 -1.43 21.53
CA LEU A 68 0.64 -0.38 21.76
C LEU A 68 1.14 1.02 21.34
N LEU A 69 2.36 1.39 21.69
CA LEU A 69 2.92 2.72 21.36
C LEU A 69 3.01 2.93 19.84
N PHE A 70 3.40 1.88 19.10
CA PHE A 70 3.45 1.95 17.65
C PHE A 70 2.03 2.11 17.04
N ARG A 71 1.04 1.40 17.58
CA ARG A 71 -0.37 1.52 17.15
C ARG A 71 -0.94 2.91 17.43
N LEU A 72 -0.59 3.52 18.57
CA LEU A 72 -0.98 4.90 18.89
C LEU A 72 -0.33 5.91 17.95
N ALA A 73 0.93 5.70 17.58
CA ALA A 73 1.61 6.54 16.57
C ALA A 73 0.94 6.43 15.21
N ILE A 74 0.56 5.22 14.78
CA ILE A 74 -0.22 5.01 13.55
C ILE A 74 -1.54 5.77 13.60
N LEU A 75 -2.30 5.64 14.70
CA LEU A 75 -3.59 6.33 14.85
C LEU A 75 -3.43 7.85 14.70
N GLY A 76 -2.43 8.44 15.37
CA GLY A 76 -2.13 9.88 15.24
C GLY A 76 -1.77 10.28 13.81
N THR A 77 -0.90 9.50 13.17
CA THR A 77 -0.49 9.74 11.77
C THR A 77 -1.68 9.62 10.81
N GLN A 78 -2.53 8.60 10.97
CA GLN A 78 -3.73 8.44 10.14
C GLN A 78 -4.70 9.62 10.31
N CYS A 79 -4.94 10.09 11.53
CA CYS A 79 -5.81 11.25 11.76
C CYS A 79 -5.32 12.49 11.01
N ILE A 80 -4.01 12.77 11.08
CA ILE A 80 -3.39 13.89 10.36
C ILE A 80 -3.49 13.67 8.85
N PHE A 81 -3.17 12.48 8.37
CA PHE A 81 -3.11 12.18 6.94
C PHE A 81 -4.53 12.17 6.33
N VAL A 82 -5.52 11.55 6.98
CA VAL A 82 -6.92 11.58 6.55
C VAL A 82 -7.43 13.02 6.41
N THR A 83 -7.19 13.85 7.44
CA THR A 83 -7.65 15.26 7.43
C THR A 83 -6.96 16.06 6.33
N GLY A 84 -5.62 15.97 6.25
CA GLY A 84 -4.82 16.72 5.28
C GLY A 84 -5.09 16.27 3.85
N PHE A 85 -5.16 14.96 3.60
CA PHE A 85 -5.44 14.42 2.27
C PHE A 85 -6.86 14.73 1.80
N SER A 86 -7.86 14.64 2.71
CA SER A 86 -9.23 15.04 2.39
C SER A 86 -9.33 16.50 1.97
N ALA A 87 -8.66 17.40 2.70
CA ALA A 87 -8.59 18.82 2.35
C ALA A 87 -7.93 19.02 0.98
N LEU A 88 -6.76 18.38 0.76
CA LEU A 88 -6.05 18.45 -0.52
C LEU A 88 -6.92 17.93 -1.68
N TYR A 89 -7.60 16.80 -1.49
CA TYR A 89 -8.44 16.19 -2.51
C TYR A 89 -9.64 17.07 -2.89
N LEU A 90 -10.27 17.70 -1.90
CA LEU A 90 -11.38 18.65 -2.13
C LEU A 90 -10.92 19.93 -2.84
N LEU A 91 -9.69 20.39 -2.57
CA LEU A 91 -9.12 21.57 -3.24
C LEU A 91 -8.67 21.25 -4.67
N SER A 92 -8.02 20.11 -4.87
CA SER A 92 -7.50 19.67 -6.17
C SER A 92 -7.26 18.18 -6.20
N SER A 93 -8.22 17.43 -6.75
CA SER A 93 -8.07 15.97 -6.94
C SER A 93 -6.84 15.62 -7.78
N LYS A 94 -6.55 16.41 -8.83
CA LYS A 94 -5.37 16.22 -9.69
C LYS A 94 -4.06 16.33 -8.89
N THR A 95 -3.95 17.32 -8.01
CA THR A 95 -2.76 17.47 -7.15
C THR A 95 -2.66 16.34 -6.15
N ALA A 96 -3.80 15.91 -5.59
CA ALA A 96 -3.84 14.80 -4.64
C ALA A 96 -3.39 13.48 -5.30
N HIS A 97 -3.90 13.13 -6.48
CA HIS A 97 -3.45 11.95 -7.22
C HIS A 97 -1.97 12.02 -7.59
N ARG A 98 -1.50 13.19 -8.04
CA ARG A 98 -0.08 13.36 -8.34
C ARG A 98 0.81 13.16 -7.10
N PHE A 99 0.37 13.64 -5.96
CA PHE A 99 1.05 13.41 -4.68
C PHE A 99 1.11 11.91 -4.34
N VAL A 100 0.00 11.17 -4.49
CA VAL A 100 -0.02 9.72 -4.29
C VAL A 100 0.92 9.03 -5.27
N GLY A 101 0.88 9.36 -6.56
CA GLY A 101 1.79 8.79 -7.56
C GLY A 101 3.28 8.91 -7.18
N TYR A 102 3.69 10.03 -6.58
CA TYR A 102 5.06 10.19 -6.05
C TYR A 102 5.31 9.37 -4.78
N LEU A 103 4.32 9.15 -3.93
CA LEU A 103 4.45 8.24 -2.78
C LEU A 103 4.68 6.80 -3.26
N GLU A 104 3.92 6.37 -4.28
CA GLU A 104 4.08 5.03 -4.86
C GLU A 104 5.43 4.85 -5.57
N GLU A 105 5.99 5.91 -6.19
CA GLU A 105 7.37 5.87 -6.71
C GLU A 105 8.39 5.54 -5.59
N GLU A 106 8.24 6.13 -4.42
CA GLU A 106 9.12 5.87 -3.28
C GLU A 106 8.87 4.48 -2.67
N ALA A 107 7.63 3.98 -2.71
CA ALA A 107 7.30 2.60 -2.34
C ALA A 107 8.00 1.62 -3.29
N VAL A 108 7.85 1.77 -4.60
CA VAL A 108 8.54 0.94 -5.62
C VAL A 108 10.06 0.92 -5.40
N LYS A 109 10.69 2.07 -5.12
CA LYS A 109 12.13 2.15 -4.81
C LYS A 109 12.48 1.38 -3.54
N THR A 110 11.65 1.51 -2.50
CA THR A 110 11.86 0.85 -1.21
C THR A 110 11.78 -0.67 -1.36
N TYR A 111 10.76 -1.18 -2.06
CA TYR A 111 10.61 -2.62 -2.35
C TYR A 111 11.74 -3.13 -3.24
N THR A 112 12.14 -2.37 -4.27
CA THR A 112 13.26 -2.73 -5.15
C THR A 112 14.56 -2.87 -4.35
N ASN A 113 14.85 -1.94 -3.45
CA ASN A 113 16.03 -1.99 -2.60
C ASN A 113 15.96 -3.17 -1.62
N CYS A 114 14.80 -3.45 -1.05
CA CYS A 114 14.59 -4.58 -0.15
C CYS A 114 14.85 -5.92 -0.86
N ILE A 115 14.31 -6.09 -2.07
CA ILE A 115 14.51 -7.29 -2.88
C ILE A 115 15.99 -7.45 -3.26
N LYS A 116 16.67 -6.36 -3.61
CA LYS A 116 18.10 -6.37 -3.88
C LYS A 116 18.91 -6.82 -2.66
N GLU A 117 18.65 -6.28 -1.48
CA GLU A 117 19.30 -6.69 -0.22
C GLU A 117 19.06 -8.17 0.10
N LEU A 118 17.84 -8.65 -0.20
CA LEU A 118 17.49 -10.06 -0.04
C LEU A 118 18.30 -10.95 -0.99
N ASP A 119 18.43 -10.56 -2.26
CA ASP A 119 19.18 -11.30 -3.29
C ASP A 119 20.69 -11.30 -3.02
N GLU A 120 21.21 -10.26 -2.39
CA GLU A 120 22.61 -10.15 -1.95
C GLU A 120 22.89 -10.94 -0.65
N GLY A 121 21.87 -11.57 -0.04
CA GLY A 121 22.00 -12.35 1.19
C GLY A 121 22.07 -11.53 2.48
N ASN A 122 21.76 -10.24 2.42
CA ASN A 122 21.79 -9.33 3.57
C ASN A 122 20.56 -9.48 4.49
N LEU A 123 19.54 -10.26 4.05
CA LEU A 123 18.31 -10.55 4.79
C LEU A 123 18.13 -12.08 4.95
N PRO A 124 19.00 -12.76 5.74
CA PRO A 124 19.10 -14.21 5.77
C PRO A 124 17.86 -14.91 6.36
N GLU A 125 17.13 -14.28 7.28
CA GLU A 125 15.89 -14.86 7.83
C GLU A 125 14.76 -14.79 6.80
N TRP A 126 14.64 -13.68 6.08
CA TRP A 126 13.63 -13.53 5.02
C TRP A 126 13.90 -14.43 3.82
N ALA A 127 15.16 -14.73 3.53
CA ALA A 127 15.54 -15.67 2.46
C ALA A 127 15.05 -17.11 2.71
N LYS A 128 14.79 -17.47 3.98
CA LYS A 128 14.30 -18.79 4.38
C LYS A 128 12.78 -18.88 4.43
N LEU A 129 12.06 -17.74 4.40
CA LEU A 129 10.61 -17.73 4.56
C LEU A 129 9.90 -18.21 3.29
N ASP A 130 8.90 -19.06 3.49
CA ASP A 130 7.94 -19.42 2.46
C ASP A 130 6.79 -18.40 2.42
N ALA A 131 6.15 -18.28 1.26
CA ALA A 131 4.90 -17.56 1.14
C ALA A 131 3.81 -18.28 1.94
N THR A 132 2.90 -17.52 2.56
CA THR A 132 1.77 -18.11 3.28
C THR A 132 0.67 -18.55 2.31
N LYS A 133 -0.23 -19.42 2.75
CA LYS A 133 -1.37 -19.84 1.92
C LYS A 133 -2.25 -18.67 1.50
N GLU A 134 -2.39 -17.67 2.37
CA GLU A 134 -3.16 -16.46 2.12
C GLU A 134 -2.52 -15.62 1.00
N THR A 135 -1.20 -15.42 1.05
CA THR A 135 -0.48 -14.66 0.03
C THR A 135 -0.44 -15.39 -1.32
N ILE A 136 -0.22 -16.71 -1.31
CA ILE A 136 -0.28 -17.56 -2.50
C ILE A 136 -1.65 -17.42 -3.18
N ARG A 137 -2.72 -17.53 -2.39
CA ARG A 137 -4.10 -17.43 -2.91
C ARG A 137 -4.42 -16.04 -3.46
N TYR A 138 -3.99 -15.00 -2.75
CA TYR A 138 -4.32 -13.62 -3.11
C TYR A 138 -3.66 -13.21 -4.44
N TRP A 139 -2.35 -13.47 -4.58
CA TRP A 139 -1.59 -13.13 -5.79
C TRP A 139 -1.53 -14.23 -6.84
N GLY A 140 -2.16 -15.39 -6.62
CA GLY A 140 -2.09 -16.52 -7.53
C GLY A 140 -0.68 -17.08 -7.72
N LEU A 141 0.14 -17.06 -6.67
CA LEU A 141 1.52 -17.53 -6.70
C LEU A 141 1.59 -19.07 -6.74
N PRO A 142 2.73 -19.65 -7.21
CA PRO A 142 2.96 -21.08 -7.12
C PRO A 142 2.94 -21.57 -5.65
N GLU A 143 2.54 -22.84 -5.42
CA GLU A 143 2.47 -23.41 -4.05
C GLU A 143 3.82 -23.41 -3.32
N ASN A 144 4.93 -23.43 -4.05
CA ASN A 144 6.29 -23.38 -3.51
C ASN A 144 6.90 -21.97 -3.48
N ALA A 145 6.07 -20.94 -3.65
CA ALA A 145 6.51 -19.55 -3.63
C ALA A 145 7.21 -19.19 -2.32
N LYS A 146 8.20 -18.33 -2.41
CA LYS A 146 8.99 -17.82 -1.29
C LYS A 146 8.57 -16.40 -0.93
N TRP A 147 9.01 -15.92 0.21
CA TRP A 147 8.77 -14.54 0.64
C TRP A 147 9.25 -13.50 -0.40
N ARG A 148 10.32 -13.83 -1.12
CA ARG A 148 10.80 -13.01 -2.25
C ARG A 148 9.74 -12.80 -3.32
N ASP A 149 8.98 -13.85 -3.64
CA ASP A 149 7.94 -13.78 -4.68
C ASP A 149 6.77 -12.90 -4.20
N VAL A 150 6.46 -12.93 -2.91
CA VAL A 150 5.49 -12.02 -2.27
C VAL A 150 5.94 -10.57 -2.38
N LEU A 151 7.19 -10.25 -2.06
CA LEU A 151 7.75 -8.90 -2.19
C LEU A 151 7.74 -8.41 -3.65
N LEU A 152 7.96 -9.30 -4.61
CA LEU A 152 7.85 -8.97 -6.05
C LEU A 152 6.41 -8.67 -6.46
N ALA A 153 5.43 -9.43 -5.93
CA ALA A 153 4.02 -9.20 -6.19
C ALA A 153 3.57 -7.85 -5.63
N ILE A 154 3.88 -7.56 -4.37
CA ILE A 154 3.59 -6.26 -3.74
C ILE A 154 4.23 -5.13 -4.56
N ARG A 155 5.52 -5.24 -4.92
CA ARG A 155 6.15 -4.23 -5.77
C ARG A 155 5.45 -4.01 -7.11
N ALA A 156 4.87 -5.06 -7.70
CA ALA A 156 4.12 -4.93 -8.94
C ALA A 156 2.81 -4.17 -8.73
N ASP A 157 2.14 -4.38 -7.60
CA ASP A 157 0.95 -3.62 -7.21
C ASP A 157 1.29 -2.12 -7.05
N GLU A 158 2.40 -1.78 -6.36
CA GLU A 158 2.86 -0.39 -6.21
C GLU A 158 3.14 0.30 -7.55
N VAL A 159 3.67 -0.45 -8.53
CA VAL A 159 3.85 0.06 -9.90
C VAL A 159 2.48 0.38 -10.54
N MET A 160 1.48 -0.47 -10.35
CA MET A 160 0.13 -0.25 -10.88
C MET A 160 -0.53 0.96 -10.21
N HIS A 161 -0.45 1.08 -8.89
CA HIS A 161 -0.97 2.23 -8.13
C HIS A 161 -0.34 3.53 -8.60
N ARG A 162 0.98 3.54 -8.80
CA ARG A 162 1.71 4.69 -9.35
C ARG A 162 1.16 5.11 -10.71
N GLU A 163 1.02 4.17 -11.66
CA GLU A 163 0.51 4.46 -13.01
C GLU A 163 -0.92 5.02 -12.96
N VAL A 164 -1.81 4.38 -12.19
CA VAL A 164 -3.18 4.84 -12.01
C VAL A 164 -3.23 6.28 -11.49
N ASN A 165 -2.46 6.59 -10.44
CA ASN A 165 -2.46 7.91 -9.82
C ASN A 165 -1.80 8.99 -10.69
N HIS A 166 -0.88 8.65 -11.58
CA HIS A 166 -0.33 9.61 -12.55
C HIS A 166 -1.27 9.88 -13.72
N HIS A 167 -2.22 8.97 -14.02
CA HIS A 167 -3.22 9.15 -15.08
C HIS A 167 -4.49 9.89 -14.62
N LEU A 168 -4.77 9.96 -13.32
CA LEU A 168 -5.88 10.69 -12.71
C LEU A 168 -5.59 12.18 -12.52
#